data_991ab80a395045a8eea4430aef3f7a1c
#
_entry.id   991ab80a395045a8eea4430aef3f7a1c
#
_cell.length_a   1.000
_cell.length_b   1.000
_cell.length_c   1.000
_cell.angle_alpha   90.00
_cell.angle_beta   90.00
_cell.angle_gamma   90.00
#
_symmetry.space_group_name_H-M   'P 1'
#
loop_
_entity.id
_entity.type
_entity.pdbx_description
1 polymer ?
#
loop_
_entity_poly.entity_id
_entity_poly.type
_entity_poly.pdbx_seq_one_letter_code
_entity_poly.pdbx_strand_id
1 'polypeptide(L)'
;MDHQKIGCFIAALRREKGWTQRELATRLGVTDKAVSRWETGKGLPDISLLRPLSEALGVSVNELLSGEAIKPGQELAKSDALVLHTLEAAEKRIRRIWRNLLYALGAVLLAGSLLFLGFDTSFVAFYGAIVGILL
;
A
#
# COMPACT_ATOMS: atom_id res chain seq x y z
N MET A 1 7.95 17.19 -0.91
CA MET A 1 9.40 17.03 -1.00
C MET A 1 10.05 18.17 -0.22
N ASP A 2 10.89 17.86 0.76
CA ASP A 2 11.56 18.89 1.57
C ASP A 2 12.93 19.20 0.96
N HIS A 3 13.02 20.31 0.22
CA HIS A 3 14.24 20.74 -0.45
C HIS A 3 15.38 21.01 0.52
N GLN A 4 15.04 21.51 1.71
CA GLN A 4 16.02 21.81 2.76
C GLN A 4 16.68 20.53 3.28
N LYS A 5 15.87 19.49 3.56
CA LYS A 5 16.33 18.19 4.03
C LYS A 5 17.25 17.52 3.00
N ILE A 6 16.84 17.53 1.73
CA ILE A 6 17.63 16.99 0.62
C ILE A 6 18.95 17.76 0.48
N GLY A 7 18.92 19.09 0.53
CA GLY A 7 20.11 19.92 0.42
C GLY A 7 21.10 19.68 1.57
N CYS A 8 20.63 19.61 2.80
CA CYS A 8 21.46 19.29 3.95
C CYS A 8 22.11 17.90 3.83
N PHE A 9 21.37 16.92 3.31
CA PHE A 9 21.87 15.57 3.09
C PHE A 9 22.97 15.54 2.02
N ILE A 10 22.79 16.23 0.88
CA ILE A 10 23.82 16.38 -0.15
C ILE A 10 25.08 17.01 0.44
N ALA A 11 24.93 18.09 1.23
CA ALA A 11 26.05 18.77 1.86
C ALA A 11 26.81 17.88 2.84
N ALA A 12 26.09 17.06 3.63
CA ALA A 12 26.67 16.13 4.57
C ALA A 12 27.51 15.06 3.86
N LEU A 13 26.93 14.39 2.85
CA LEU A 13 27.61 13.35 2.07
C LEU A 13 28.86 13.88 1.33
N ARG A 14 28.74 15.08 0.73
CA ARG A 14 29.88 15.72 0.10
C ARG A 14 31.04 15.97 1.09
N ARG A 15 30.72 16.51 2.28
CA ARG A 15 31.70 16.78 3.33
C ARG A 15 32.33 15.50 3.87
N GLU A 16 31.56 14.44 4.02
CA GLU A 16 32.04 13.12 4.43
C GLU A 16 33.11 12.59 3.46
N LYS A 17 32.96 12.88 2.15
CA LYS A 17 33.95 12.58 1.11
C LYS A 17 35.14 13.56 1.05
N GLY A 18 35.12 14.61 1.89
CA GLY A 18 36.15 15.63 1.92
C GLY A 18 36.12 16.59 0.71
N TRP A 19 35.02 16.63 -0.05
CA TRP A 19 34.95 17.43 -1.26
C TRP A 19 34.45 18.86 -1.00
N THR A 20 34.99 19.81 -1.77
CA THR A 20 34.44 21.15 -1.89
C THR A 20 33.19 21.16 -2.82
N GLN A 21 32.38 22.20 -2.75
CA GLN A 21 31.25 22.39 -3.70
C GLN A 21 31.72 22.40 -5.15
N ARG A 22 32.90 22.98 -5.39
CA ARG A 22 33.50 23.08 -6.71
C ARG A 22 33.93 21.70 -7.25
N GLU A 23 34.51 20.85 -6.42
CA GLU A 23 34.87 19.48 -6.80
C GLU A 23 33.68 18.63 -7.15
N LEU A 24 32.60 18.71 -6.36
CA LEU A 24 31.34 18.03 -6.68
C LEU A 24 30.76 18.57 -8.00
N ALA A 25 30.74 19.88 -8.18
CA ALA A 25 30.27 20.53 -9.40
C ALA A 25 31.06 20.08 -10.65
N THR A 26 32.37 20.00 -10.55
CA THR A 26 33.25 19.53 -11.65
C THR A 26 32.94 18.07 -12.03
N ARG A 27 32.71 17.18 -11.05
CA ARG A 27 32.36 15.77 -11.28
C ARG A 27 31.02 15.60 -12.00
N LEU A 28 30.07 16.50 -11.74
CA LEU A 28 28.74 16.48 -12.31
C LEU A 28 28.58 17.33 -13.59
N GLY A 29 29.63 18.04 -14.00
CA GLY A 29 29.56 18.93 -15.15
C GLY A 29 28.66 20.17 -14.95
N VAL A 30 28.51 20.61 -13.68
CA VAL A 30 27.67 21.77 -13.33
C VAL A 30 28.49 22.90 -12.69
N THR A 31 27.84 24.00 -12.35
CA THR A 31 28.50 25.13 -11.66
C THR A 31 28.49 24.90 -10.13
N ASP A 32 29.50 25.46 -9.45
CA ASP A 32 29.55 25.52 -7.98
C ASP A 32 28.34 26.23 -7.37
N LYS A 33 27.82 27.26 -8.07
CA LYS A 33 26.57 27.95 -7.70
C LYS A 33 25.35 27.04 -7.73
N ALA A 34 25.28 26.10 -8.68
CA ALA A 34 24.20 25.11 -8.72
C ALA A 34 24.24 24.21 -7.48
N VAL A 35 25.41 23.65 -7.16
CA VAL A 35 25.61 22.82 -5.96
C VAL A 35 25.26 23.62 -4.69
N SER A 36 25.73 24.87 -4.57
CA SER A 36 25.40 25.73 -3.45
C SER A 36 23.90 25.98 -3.29
N ARG A 37 23.16 26.14 -4.39
CA ARG A 37 21.69 26.29 -4.37
C ARG A 37 21.00 25.02 -3.89
N TRP A 38 21.47 23.85 -4.31
CA TRP A 38 20.92 22.58 -3.84
C TRP A 38 21.14 22.39 -2.34
N GLU A 39 22.37 22.62 -1.88
CA GLU A 39 22.74 22.46 -0.46
C GLU A 39 22.02 23.44 0.48
N THR A 40 21.61 24.61 -0.03
CA THR A 40 20.84 25.60 0.73
C THR A 40 19.31 25.46 0.57
N GLY A 41 18.84 24.42 -0.13
CA GLY A 41 17.42 24.20 -0.37
C GLY A 41 16.75 25.19 -1.32
N LYS A 42 17.54 26.07 -1.99
CA LYS A 42 17.05 27.08 -2.94
C LYS A 42 16.75 26.52 -4.33
N GLY A 43 16.94 25.22 -4.52
CA GLY A 43 16.65 24.49 -5.75
C GLY A 43 16.99 23.01 -5.57
N LEU A 44 16.56 22.19 -6.52
CA LEU A 44 16.89 20.77 -6.61
C LEU A 44 17.77 20.52 -7.83
N PRO A 45 18.55 19.42 -7.83
CA PRO A 45 19.18 18.91 -9.03
C PRO A 45 18.13 18.55 -10.08
N ASP A 46 18.46 18.74 -11.35
CA ASP A 46 17.64 18.25 -12.46
C ASP A 46 17.54 16.71 -12.41
N ILE A 47 16.45 16.16 -12.94
CA ILE A 47 16.19 14.70 -12.96
C ILE A 47 17.35 13.95 -13.63
N SER A 48 17.93 14.53 -14.70
CA SER A 48 19.08 13.97 -15.42
C SER A 48 20.34 13.86 -14.55
N LEU A 49 20.46 14.71 -13.52
CA LEU A 49 21.60 14.76 -12.61
C LEU A 49 21.41 13.88 -11.36
N LEU A 50 20.20 13.38 -11.07
CA LEU A 50 19.95 12.59 -9.86
C LEU A 50 20.79 11.31 -9.83
N ARG A 51 20.89 10.62 -10.96
CA ARG A 51 21.68 9.40 -11.06
C ARG A 51 23.18 9.65 -10.93
N PRO A 52 23.80 10.55 -11.71
CA PRO A 52 25.22 10.89 -11.54
C PRO A 52 25.54 11.39 -10.13
N LEU A 53 24.65 12.17 -9.52
CA LEU A 53 24.82 12.67 -8.17
C LEU A 53 24.78 11.55 -7.13
N SER A 54 23.83 10.63 -7.24
CA SER A 54 23.72 9.48 -6.35
C SER A 54 24.95 8.56 -6.44
N GLU A 55 25.42 8.27 -7.64
CA GLU A 55 26.62 7.50 -7.90
C GLU A 55 27.90 8.20 -7.34
N ALA A 56 28.02 9.52 -7.55
CA ALA A 56 29.14 10.30 -7.03
C ALA A 56 29.16 10.31 -5.49
N LEU A 57 28.00 10.45 -4.86
CA LEU A 57 27.88 10.47 -3.41
C LEU A 57 27.86 9.09 -2.77
N GLY A 58 27.62 8.02 -3.53
CA GLY A 58 27.59 6.63 -3.05
C GLY A 58 26.30 6.26 -2.32
N VAL A 59 25.18 6.84 -2.71
CA VAL A 59 23.85 6.60 -2.15
C VAL A 59 22.86 6.26 -3.27
N SER A 60 21.72 5.68 -2.93
CA SER A 60 20.64 5.46 -3.89
C SER A 60 19.91 6.77 -4.22
N VAL A 61 19.25 6.82 -5.38
CA VAL A 61 18.39 7.96 -5.75
C VAL A 61 17.25 8.15 -4.73
N ASN A 62 16.74 7.06 -4.16
CA ASN A 62 15.69 7.11 -3.13
C ASN A 62 16.19 7.78 -1.84
N GLU A 63 17.40 7.46 -1.37
CA GLU A 63 18.04 8.12 -0.23
C GLU A 63 18.26 9.60 -0.50
N LEU A 64 18.74 9.92 -1.70
CA LEU A 64 18.95 11.29 -2.11
C LEU A 64 17.65 12.11 -2.06
N LEU A 65 16.54 11.57 -2.60
CA LEU A 65 15.23 12.21 -2.64
C LEU A 65 14.50 12.22 -1.28
N SER A 66 14.78 11.28 -0.40
CA SER A 66 14.28 11.27 0.99
C SER A 66 15.08 12.20 1.91
N GLY A 67 16.32 12.55 1.50
CA GLY A 67 17.23 13.37 2.29
C GLY A 67 17.74 12.68 3.56
N GLU A 68 17.80 11.33 3.53
CA GLU A 68 18.30 10.51 4.64
C GLU A 68 18.80 9.17 4.14
N ALA A 69 19.80 8.61 4.84
CA ALA A 69 20.28 7.27 4.56
C ALA A 69 19.24 6.22 4.98
N ILE A 70 18.91 5.32 4.07
CA ILE A 70 17.99 4.21 4.34
C ILE A 70 18.83 3.08 4.96
N LYS A 71 18.53 2.71 6.20
CA LYS A 71 19.22 1.59 6.86
C LYS A 71 18.99 0.29 6.06
N PRO A 72 20.03 -0.53 5.83
CA PRO A 72 19.87 -1.84 5.22
C PRO A 72 18.81 -2.65 5.95
N GLY A 73 17.76 -3.10 5.26
CA GLY A 73 16.60 -3.80 5.84
C GLY A 73 15.32 -2.97 5.94
N GLN A 74 15.37 -1.65 5.85
CA GLN A 74 14.18 -0.81 5.95
C GLN A 74 13.34 -0.80 4.65
N GLU A 75 13.95 -1.03 3.51
CA GLU A 75 13.24 -1.23 2.23
C GLU A 75 12.53 -2.58 2.19
N LEU A 76 13.19 -3.66 2.66
CA LEU A 76 12.57 -4.97 2.82
C LEU A 76 11.41 -4.91 3.82
N ALA A 77 11.61 -4.29 4.98
CA ALA A 77 10.55 -4.13 5.99
C ALA A 77 9.35 -3.32 5.48
N LYS A 78 9.55 -2.29 4.65
CA LYS A 78 8.44 -1.53 4.05
C LYS A 78 7.70 -2.32 2.97
N SER A 79 8.42 -3.08 2.14
CA SER A 79 7.80 -3.94 1.14
C SER A 79 7.05 -5.10 1.80
N ASP A 80 7.64 -5.74 2.82
CA ASP A 80 7.01 -6.81 3.58
C ASP A 80 5.78 -6.31 4.37
N ALA A 81 5.84 -5.14 4.99
CA ALA A 81 4.71 -4.52 5.65
C ALA A 81 3.56 -4.20 4.68
N LEU A 82 3.87 -3.74 3.46
CA LEU A 82 2.87 -3.48 2.43
C LEU A 82 2.23 -4.79 1.95
N VAL A 83 3.02 -5.83 1.73
CA VAL A 83 2.55 -7.17 1.33
C VAL A 83 1.68 -7.76 2.45
N LEU A 84 2.14 -7.72 3.70
CA LEU A 84 1.37 -8.21 4.86
C LEU A 84 0.04 -7.46 5.01
N HIS A 85 0.03 -6.14 4.89
CA HIS A 85 -1.19 -5.33 4.96
C HIS A 85 -2.17 -5.66 3.83
N THR A 86 -1.69 -5.91 2.61
CA THR A 86 -2.55 -6.33 1.49
C THR A 86 -3.10 -7.74 1.67
N LEU A 87 -2.32 -8.67 2.22
CA LEU A 87 -2.75 -10.03 2.53
C LEU A 87 -3.80 -10.04 3.64
N GLU A 88 -3.61 -9.28 4.72
CA GLU A 88 -4.60 -9.13 5.79
C GLU A 88 -5.93 -8.54 5.29
N ALA A 89 -5.86 -7.55 4.41
CA ALA A 89 -7.05 -6.97 3.80
C ALA A 89 -7.80 -7.99 2.91
N ALA A 90 -7.06 -8.82 2.15
CA ALA A 90 -7.62 -9.89 1.34
C ALA A 90 -8.28 -10.97 2.21
N GLU A 91 -7.64 -11.41 3.29
CA GLU A 91 -8.22 -12.38 4.22
C GLU A 91 -9.51 -11.89 4.90
N LYS A 92 -9.53 -10.61 5.32
CA LYS A 92 -10.75 -9.99 5.89
C LYS A 92 -11.87 -9.94 4.86
N ARG A 93 -11.55 -9.71 3.59
CA ARG A 93 -12.52 -9.70 2.49
C ARG A 93 -13.09 -11.10 2.24
N ILE A 94 -12.23 -12.12 2.17
CA ILE A 94 -12.63 -13.51 1.97
C ILE A 94 -13.51 -14.00 3.14
N ARG A 95 -13.10 -13.76 4.38
CA ARG A 95 -13.91 -14.11 5.57
C ARG A 95 -15.29 -13.45 5.55
N ARG A 96 -15.40 -12.20 5.08
CA ARG A 96 -16.68 -11.51 4.95
C ARG A 96 -17.57 -12.16 3.90
N ILE A 97 -17.02 -12.55 2.76
CA ILE A 97 -17.75 -13.23 1.68
C ILE A 97 -18.28 -14.57 2.16
N TRP A 98 -17.44 -15.39 2.80
CA TRP A 98 -17.85 -16.69 3.35
C TRP A 98 -18.94 -16.56 4.40
N ARG A 99 -18.83 -15.59 5.29
CA ARG A 99 -19.87 -15.33 6.30
C ARG A 99 -21.21 -14.95 5.67
N ASN A 100 -21.20 -14.07 4.68
CA ASN A 100 -22.42 -13.66 3.99
C ASN A 100 -23.04 -14.81 3.19
N LEU A 101 -22.21 -15.66 2.57
CA LEU A 101 -22.65 -16.86 1.87
C LEU A 101 -23.31 -17.85 2.82
N LEU A 102 -22.73 -18.06 4.02
CA LEU A 102 -23.28 -18.92 5.06
C LEU A 102 -24.64 -18.40 5.54
N TYR A 103 -24.79 -17.10 5.76
CA TYR A 103 -26.08 -16.49 6.13
C TYR A 103 -27.12 -16.64 5.02
N ALA A 104 -26.74 -16.44 3.76
CA ALA A 104 -27.62 -16.61 2.62
C ALA A 104 -28.09 -18.07 2.50
N LEU A 105 -27.18 -19.03 2.66
CA LEU A 105 -27.51 -20.46 2.66
C LEU A 105 -28.45 -20.82 3.79
N GLY A 106 -28.19 -20.33 5.01
CA GLY A 106 -29.07 -20.52 6.16
C GLY A 106 -30.46 -19.95 5.96
N ALA A 107 -30.55 -18.74 5.36
CA ALA A 107 -31.84 -18.12 5.04
C ALA A 107 -32.63 -18.93 3.99
N VAL A 108 -31.96 -19.46 2.98
CA VAL A 108 -32.61 -20.31 1.96
C VAL A 108 -33.13 -21.62 2.58
N LEU A 109 -32.36 -22.27 3.48
CA LEU A 109 -32.80 -23.47 4.18
C LEU A 109 -33.98 -23.19 5.10
N LEU A 110 -33.97 -22.07 5.83
CA LEU A 110 -35.10 -21.67 6.68
C LEU A 110 -36.36 -21.37 5.87
N ALA A 111 -36.22 -20.63 4.74
CA ALA A 111 -37.34 -20.40 3.87
C ALA A 111 -37.91 -21.68 3.26
N GLY A 112 -37.04 -22.61 2.86
CA GLY A 112 -37.43 -23.93 2.37
C GLY A 112 -38.18 -24.75 3.40
N SER A 113 -37.74 -24.75 4.67
CA SER A 113 -38.40 -25.47 5.76
C SER A 113 -39.77 -24.87 6.11
N LEU A 114 -39.90 -23.54 6.06
CA LEU A 114 -41.17 -22.85 6.26
C LEU A 114 -42.17 -23.16 5.14
N LEU A 115 -41.73 -23.21 3.91
CA LEU A 115 -42.58 -23.62 2.76
C LEU A 115 -43.01 -25.05 2.86
N PHE A 116 -42.15 -25.96 3.31
CA PHE A 116 -42.44 -27.36 3.51
C PHE A 116 -43.50 -27.55 4.62
N LEU A 117 -43.36 -26.86 5.76
CA LEU A 117 -44.35 -26.88 6.86
C LEU A 117 -45.71 -26.31 6.42
N GLY A 118 -45.69 -25.23 5.60
CA GLY A 118 -46.91 -24.65 5.04
C GLY A 118 -47.62 -25.58 4.05
N PHE A 119 -46.87 -26.35 3.30
CA PHE A 119 -47.41 -27.34 2.36
C PHE A 119 -48.09 -28.51 3.10
N ASP A 120 -47.46 -29.03 4.15
CA ASP A 120 -48.04 -30.14 4.96
C ASP A 120 -49.34 -29.72 5.65
N THR A 121 -49.39 -28.53 6.23
CA THR A 121 -50.61 -28.02 6.88
C THR A 121 -51.72 -27.76 5.88
N SER A 122 -51.43 -27.29 4.68
CA SER A 122 -52.43 -27.10 3.61
C SER A 122 -52.94 -28.45 3.08
N PHE A 123 -52.09 -29.43 2.98
CA PHE A 123 -52.44 -30.77 2.50
C PHE A 123 -53.35 -31.50 3.51
N VAL A 124 -53.03 -31.44 4.80
CA VAL A 124 -53.89 -31.98 5.89
C VAL A 124 -55.24 -31.26 5.96
N ALA A 125 -55.26 -29.95 5.81
CA ALA A 125 -56.51 -29.17 5.80
C ALA A 125 -57.36 -29.51 4.57
N PHE A 126 -56.76 -29.71 3.40
CA PHE A 126 -57.45 -30.09 2.18
C PHE A 126 -58.05 -31.49 2.27
N TYR A 127 -57.30 -32.47 2.76
CA TYR A 127 -57.81 -33.85 2.99
C TYR A 127 -58.86 -33.92 4.07
N GLY A 128 -58.68 -33.16 5.17
CA GLY A 128 -59.66 -33.07 6.25
C GLY A 128 -61.00 -32.49 5.76
N ALA A 129 -60.95 -31.49 4.86
CA ALA A 129 -62.17 -30.93 4.27
C ALA A 129 -62.89 -31.92 3.33
N ILE A 130 -62.14 -32.73 2.55
CA ILE A 130 -62.71 -33.77 1.67
C ILE A 130 -63.40 -34.86 2.49
N VAL A 131 -62.75 -35.33 3.56
CA VAL A 131 -63.27 -36.37 4.42
C VAL A 131 -64.54 -35.86 5.19
N GLY A 132 -64.53 -34.59 5.58
CA GLY A 132 -65.70 -33.96 6.23
C GLY A 132 -66.92 -33.76 5.33
N ILE A 133 -66.75 -33.74 4.00
CA ILE A 133 -67.83 -33.66 3.00
C ILE A 133 -68.43 -35.06 2.68
N LEU A 134 -67.64 -36.14 2.95
CA LEU A 134 -68.02 -37.52 2.66
C LEU A 134 -68.67 -38.23 3.83
N LEU A 135 -68.71 -37.63 5.01
CA LEU A 135 -69.41 -38.10 6.23
C LEU A 135 -70.62 -37.19 6.47
#